data_3be6f0fbe1aaffd368998d44d055f4b0
#
_entry.id   3be6f0fbe1aaffd368998d44d055f4b0
#
_cell.length_a   1.000
_cell.length_b   1.000
_cell.length_c   1.000
_cell.angle_alpha   90.00
_cell.angle_beta   90.00
_cell.angle_gamma   90.00
#
_symmetry.space_group_name_H-M   'P 1'
#
loop_
_entity.id
_entity.type
_entity.pdbx_description
1 polymer ?
#
loop_
_entity_poly.entity_id
_entity_poly.type
_entity_poly.pdbx_seq_one_letter_code
_entity_poly.pdbx_strand_id
1 'polypeptide(L)'
;ALSSAASDVYKRQGVEDCEMMAFIPGGGAKSCTYGCLGFGSCVKACPFGAIDVVNGVAVVDKEACKACGKCVAKCPKHLIELVPYEQTTFVQCSSHAKGKAVTSACEVGCIGCKKCEKTCPNGAITVDNFCAHIDYSKCTNCGACKEVCPRHIIQ
;
A
#
# COMPACT_ATOMS: atom_id res chain seq x y z
N ALA A 1 -19.40 13.09 4.65
CA ALA A 1 -19.64 14.41 4.05
C ALA A 1 -18.68 15.48 4.57
N LEU A 2 -18.47 15.57 5.88
CA LEU A 2 -17.52 16.52 6.49
C LEU A 2 -16.05 16.22 6.13
N SER A 3 -15.66 14.96 6.00
CA SER A 3 -14.29 14.57 5.62
C SER A 3 -13.97 14.90 4.16
N SER A 4 -14.94 14.77 3.24
CA SER A 4 -14.76 15.15 1.84
C SER A 4 -14.65 16.66 1.66
N ALA A 5 -15.46 17.43 2.40
CA ALA A 5 -15.38 18.90 2.39
C ALA A 5 -14.04 19.42 2.93
N ALA A 6 -13.54 18.83 4.02
CA ALA A 6 -12.23 19.17 4.57
C ALA A 6 -11.10 18.88 3.57
N SER A 7 -11.12 17.72 2.92
CA SER A 7 -10.11 17.36 1.92
C SER A 7 -10.16 18.27 0.69
N ASP A 8 -11.35 18.70 0.26
CA ASP A 8 -11.50 19.63 -0.85
C ASP A 8 -11.02 21.04 -0.51
N VAL A 9 -11.21 21.50 0.73
CA VAL A 9 -10.65 22.77 1.21
C VAL A 9 -9.13 22.75 1.17
N TYR A 10 -8.48 21.67 1.65
CA TYR A 10 -7.03 21.53 1.59
C TYR A 10 -6.50 21.48 0.16
N LYS A 11 -7.17 20.77 -0.75
CA LYS A 11 -6.80 20.77 -2.18
C LYS A 11 -6.88 22.17 -2.79
N ARG A 12 -7.91 22.95 -2.46
CA ARG A 12 -8.08 24.33 -2.94
C ARG A 12 -7.04 25.29 -2.37
N GLN A 13 -6.50 25.02 -1.18
CA GLN A 13 -5.46 25.82 -0.54
C GLN A 13 -4.04 25.46 -0.99
N GLY A 14 -3.88 24.48 -1.90
CA GLY A 14 -2.60 24.09 -2.48
C GLY A 14 -1.67 23.29 -1.56
N VAL A 15 -2.19 22.75 -0.45
CA VAL A 15 -1.41 21.88 0.46
C VAL A 15 -1.49 20.45 -0.08
N GLU A 16 -0.57 20.10 -0.95
CA GLU A 16 -0.37 18.74 -1.47
C GLU A 16 0.75 18.06 -0.70
N ASP A 17 0.44 17.62 0.53
CA ASP A 17 1.39 16.94 1.40
C ASP A 17 0.72 15.79 2.16
N CYS A 18 1.33 14.60 2.11
CA CYS A 18 0.78 13.41 2.75
C CYS A 18 0.74 13.52 4.27
N GLU A 19 1.72 14.19 4.89
CA GLU A 19 1.78 14.36 6.34
C GLU A 19 0.63 15.24 6.84
N MET A 20 0.40 16.35 6.16
CA MET A 20 -0.72 17.24 6.49
C MET A 20 -2.07 16.58 6.29
N MET A 21 -2.23 15.80 5.23
CA MET A 21 -3.47 15.06 4.94
C MET A 21 -3.75 13.93 5.93
N ALA A 22 -2.73 13.40 6.61
CA ALA A 22 -2.91 12.36 7.62
C ALA A 22 -3.66 12.85 8.87
N PHE A 23 -3.64 14.16 9.15
CA PHE A 23 -4.37 14.77 10.26
C PHE A 23 -5.87 15.02 9.96
N ILE A 24 -6.29 14.85 8.71
CA ILE A 24 -7.68 15.06 8.33
C ILE A 24 -8.51 13.82 8.72
N PRO A 25 -9.67 14.01 9.36
CA PRO A 25 -10.61 12.91 9.63
C PRO A 25 -10.95 12.14 8.34
N GLY A 26 -10.81 10.80 8.38
CA GLY A 26 -10.99 9.95 7.20
C GLY A 26 -9.72 9.76 6.35
N GLY A 27 -8.61 10.42 6.68
CA GLY A 27 -7.30 10.15 6.08
C GLY A 27 -7.13 10.54 4.61
N GLY A 28 -7.94 11.49 4.11
CA GLY A 28 -7.85 12.00 2.74
C GLY A 28 -9.11 11.80 1.89
N ALA A 29 -9.04 12.16 0.60
CA ALA A 29 -10.18 12.16 -0.32
C ALA A 29 -10.51 10.78 -0.93
N LYS A 30 -9.70 9.76 -0.69
CA LYS A 30 -9.91 8.41 -1.25
C LYS A 30 -10.86 7.60 -0.36
N SER A 31 -11.68 6.76 -0.97
CA SER A 31 -12.61 5.86 -0.27
C SER A 31 -11.88 4.87 0.65
N CYS A 32 -10.67 4.47 0.29
CA CYS A 32 -9.81 3.63 1.11
C CYS A 32 -8.96 4.50 2.06
N THR A 33 -9.19 4.41 3.36
CA THR A 33 -8.44 5.15 4.39
C THR A 33 -7.03 4.61 4.64
N TYR A 34 -6.73 3.40 4.19
CA TYR A 34 -5.43 2.73 4.34
C TYR A 34 -4.49 2.95 3.14
N GLY A 35 -5.02 3.39 2.01
CA GLY A 35 -4.26 3.51 0.76
C GLY A 35 -3.36 4.73 0.68
N CYS A 36 -2.50 4.75 -0.34
CA CYS A 36 -1.63 5.87 -0.66
C CYS A 36 -2.44 7.14 -0.94
N LEU A 37 -2.03 8.26 -0.36
CA LEU A 37 -2.67 9.57 -0.56
C LEU A 37 -2.33 10.20 -1.92
N GLY A 38 -1.16 9.87 -2.47
CA GLY A 38 -0.75 10.30 -3.82
C GLY A 38 -0.18 11.72 -3.91
N PHE A 39 0.17 12.36 -2.80
CA PHE A 39 0.73 13.72 -2.80
C PHE A 39 2.26 13.77 -2.92
N GLY A 40 2.93 12.63 -3.00
CA GLY A 40 4.35 12.57 -3.32
C GLY A 40 5.32 13.02 -2.22
N SER A 41 4.96 13.01 -0.94
CA SER A 41 5.92 13.32 0.13
C SER A 41 7.11 12.37 0.14
N CYS A 42 6.90 11.10 -0.24
CA CYS A 42 7.97 10.12 -0.44
C CYS A 42 8.86 10.44 -1.66
N VAL A 43 8.29 11.00 -2.72
CA VAL A 43 9.02 11.45 -3.93
C VAL A 43 9.99 12.58 -3.54
N LYS A 44 9.48 13.59 -2.82
CA LYS A 44 10.29 14.72 -2.33
C LYS A 44 11.41 14.26 -1.38
N ALA A 45 11.18 13.20 -0.60
CA ALA A 45 12.16 12.65 0.33
C ALA A 45 13.22 11.77 -0.34
N CYS A 46 13.00 11.30 -1.56
CA CYS A 46 13.93 10.43 -2.27
C CYS A 46 15.05 11.23 -2.95
N PRO A 47 16.32 11.11 -2.47
CA PRO A 47 17.43 11.85 -3.08
C PRO A 47 17.88 11.28 -4.43
N PHE A 48 17.40 10.09 -4.80
CA PHE A 48 17.81 9.37 -6.01
C PHE A 48 16.80 9.45 -7.16
N GLY A 49 15.65 10.13 -6.94
CA GLY A 49 14.59 10.19 -7.94
C GLY A 49 13.98 8.84 -8.28
N ALA A 50 14.04 7.88 -7.35
CA ALA A 50 13.59 6.50 -7.56
C ALA A 50 12.09 6.28 -7.29
N ILE A 51 11.34 7.34 -7.02
CA ILE A 51 9.91 7.24 -6.69
C ILE A 51 9.14 8.27 -7.50
N ASP A 52 8.06 7.82 -8.14
CA ASP A 52 7.09 8.67 -8.80
C ASP A 52 5.67 8.39 -8.33
N VAL A 53 4.76 9.34 -8.55
CA VAL A 53 3.33 9.14 -8.31
C VAL A 53 2.64 8.87 -9.64
N VAL A 54 2.21 7.64 -9.84
CA VAL A 54 1.50 7.20 -11.05
C VAL A 54 0.06 6.87 -10.68
N ASN A 55 -0.91 7.46 -11.36
CA ASN A 55 -2.35 7.28 -11.09
C ASN A 55 -2.72 7.48 -9.60
N GLY A 56 -2.06 8.42 -8.93
CA GLY A 56 -2.31 8.73 -7.52
C GLY A 56 -1.74 7.72 -6.52
N VAL A 57 -0.81 6.87 -6.93
CA VAL A 57 -0.11 5.91 -6.08
C VAL A 57 1.41 6.04 -6.28
N ALA A 58 2.16 5.99 -5.18
CA ALA A 58 3.62 6.00 -5.25
C ALA A 58 4.13 4.67 -5.84
N VAL A 59 4.99 4.79 -6.85
CA VAL A 59 5.64 3.65 -7.51
C VAL A 59 7.15 3.82 -7.37
N VAL A 60 7.84 2.79 -6.94
CA VAL A 60 9.29 2.77 -6.76
C VAL A 60 9.96 2.13 -7.97
N ASP A 61 10.91 2.86 -8.57
CA ASP A 61 11.83 2.27 -9.55
C ASP A 61 12.91 1.47 -8.80
N LYS A 62 12.86 0.17 -8.95
CA LYS A 62 13.74 -0.80 -8.31
C LYS A 62 15.21 -0.60 -8.71
N GLU A 63 15.49 -0.22 -9.95
CA GLU A 63 16.84 -0.04 -10.49
C GLU A 63 17.50 1.26 -9.96
N ALA A 64 16.72 2.32 -9.81
CA ALA A 64 17.18 3.60 -9.29
C ALA A 64 17.27 3.60 -7.75
N CYS A 65 16.51 2.73 -7.06
CA CYS A 65 16.42 2.69 -5.61
C CYS A 65 17.72 2.20 -4.96
N LYS A 66 18.18 2.93 -3.93
CA LYS A 66 19.38 2.59 -3.13
C LYS A 66 19.02 2.09 -1.72
N ALA A 67 17.77 1.74 -1.47
CA ALA A 67 17.29 1.20 -0.19
C ALA A 67 17.65 2.06 1.04
N CYS A 68 17.70 3.38 0.90
CA CYS A 68 18.13 4.28 1.97
C CYS A 68 17.08 4.49 3.09
N GLY A 69 15.83 4.02 2.90
CA GLY A 69 14.75 4.05 3.90
C GLY A 69 14.10 5.42 4.14
N LYS A 70 14.52 6.51 3.49
CA LYS A 70 13.95 7.85 3.70
C LYS A 70 12.45 7.92 3.37
N CYS A 71 12.01 7.27 2.31
CA CYS A 71 10.62 7.17 1.91
C CYS A 71 9.77 6.36 2.91
N VAL A 72 10.34 5.33 3.50
CA VAL A 72 9.70 4.51 4.55
C VAL A 72 9.37 5.38 5.76
N ALA A 73 10.36 6.15 6.24
CA ALA A 73 10.18 7.07 7.38
C ALA A 73 9.20 8.23 7.06
N LYS A 74 9.14 8.65 5.79
CA LYS A 74 8.33 9.80 5.36
C LYS A 74 6.86 9.46 5.12
N CYS A 75 6.52 8.20 4.89
CA CYS A 75 5.15 7.79 4.61
C CYS A 75 4.28 7.80 5.89
N PRO A 76 3.28 8.69 6.04
CA PRO A 76 2.46 8.75 7.24
C PRO A 76 1.51 7.56 7.37
N LYS A 77 1.26 6.84 6.28
CA LYS A 77 0.46 5.61 6.24
C LYS A 77 1.29 4.33 6.38
N HIS A 78 2.61 4.44 6.48
CA HIS A 78 3.55 3.31 6.60
C HIS A 78 3.35 2.23 5.51
N LEU A 79 3.14 2.66 4.27
CA LEU A 79 2.87 1.79 3.12
C LEU A 79 4.12 1.30 2.39
N ILE A 80 5.27 1.91 2.67
CA ILE A 80 6.53 1.62 2.01
C ILE A 80 7.37 0.79 2.97
N GLU A 81 7.84 -0.35 2.52
CA GLU A 81 8.75 -1.23 3.26
C GLU A 81 9.98 -1.59 2.43
N LEU A 82 11.05 -1.95 3.11
CA LEU A 82 12.26 -2.47 2.49
C LEU A 82 12.11 -3.97 2.29
N VAL A 83 12.29 -4.41 1.05
CA VAL A 83 12.18 -5.82 0.67
C VAL A 83 13.47 -6.28 -0.01
N PRO A 84 13.81 -7.59 0.00
CA PRO A 84 14.94 -8.12 -0.74
C PRO A 84 14.85 -7.78 -2.23
N TYR A 85 15.98 -7.43 -2.85
CA TYR A 85 16.00 -7.04 -4.28
C TYR A 85 15.47 -8.14 -5.21
N GLU A 86 15.72 -9.39 -4.87
CA GLU A 86 15.27 -10.56 -5.66
C GLU A 86 13.79 -10.87 -5.52
N GLN A 87 13.11 -10.21 -4.59
CA GLN A 87 11.68 -10.43 -4.37
C GLN A 87 10.86 -9.94 -5.57
N THR A 88 9.98 -10.81 -6.07
CA THR A 88 9.08 -10.53 -7.20
C THR A 88 7.61 -10.64 -6.84
N THR A 89 7.29 -11.18 -5.66
CA THR A 89 5.92 -11.38 -5.20
C THR A 89 5.62 -10.44 -4.03
N PHE A 90 4.63 -9.57 -4.19
CA PHE A 90 4.25 -8.54 -3.21
C PHE A 90 2.75 -8.50 -2.99
N VAL A 91 2.32 -8.15 -1.77
CA VAL A 91 0.93 -7.81 -1.48
C VAL A 91 0.74 -6.30 -1.63
N GLN A 92 -0.13 -5.88 -2.52
CA GLN A 92 -0.37 -4.47 -2.84
C GLN A 92 -1.53 -3.85 -2.05
N CYS A 93 -1.86 -4.37 -0.90
CA CYS A 93 -2.93 -3.87 -0.04
C CYS A 93 -2.50 -3.84 1.42
N SER A 94 -2.82 -2.76 2.12
CA SER A 94 -2.56 -2.58 3.55
C SER A 94 -3.84 -2.32 4.35
N SER A 95 -5.01 -2.67 3.79
CA SER A 95 -6.29 -2.44 4.44
C SER A 95 -6.57 -3.48 5.52
N HIS A 96 -6.91 -3.01 6.72
CA HIS A 96 -7.38 -3.84 7.84
C HIS A 96 -8.91 -3.80 7.99
N ALA A 97 -9.63 -3.30 7.01
CA ALA A 97 -11.08 -3.30 7.00
C ALA A 97 -11.64 -4.70 6.72
N LYS A 98 -12.82 -4.99 7.25
CA LYS A 98 -13.53 -6.24 6.97
C LYS A 98 -13.89 -6.35 5.48
N GLY A 99 -13.92 -7.56 4.94
CA GLY A 99 -14.11 -7.83 3.52
C GLY A 99 -15.27 -7.08 2.86
N LYS A 100 -16.41 -6.96 3.55
CA LYS A 100 -17.57 -6.19 3.05
C LYS A 100 -17.29 -4.69 2.92
N ALA A 101 -16.60 -4.10 3.88
CA ALA A 101 -16.18 -2.69 3.80
C ALA A 101 -15.14 -2.46 2.71
N VAL A 102 -14.23 -3.42 2.52
CA VAL A 102 -13.24 -3.36 1.42
C VAL A 102 -13.92 -3.41 0.06
N THR A 103 -14.86 -4.34 -0.16
CA THR A 103 -15.54 -4.48 -1.44
C THR A 103 -16.38 -3.27 -1.82
N SER A 104 -16.90 -2.53 -0.84
CA SER A 104 -17.63 -1.27 -1.09
C SER A 104 -16.70 -0.09 -1.41
N ALA A 105 -15.47 -0.10 -0.89
CA ALA A 105 -14.53 1.02 -1.03
C ALA A 105 -13.48 0.80 -2.14
N CYS A 106 -13.20 -0.44 -2.51
CA CYS A 106 -12.11 -0.79 -3.42
C CYS A 106 -12.41 -2.06 -4.22
N GLU A 107 -12.21 -2.01 -5.52
CA GLU A 107 -12.44 -3.16 -6.41
C GLU A 107 -11.38 -4.26 -6.25
N VAL A 108 -10.18 -3.91 -5.82
CA VAL A 108 -9.01 -4.82 -5.76
C VAL A 108 -8.46 -5.03 -4.34
N GLY A 109 -9.09 -4.52 -3.30
CA GLY A 109 -8.58 -4.62 -1.92
C GLY A 109 -8.63 -6.05 -1.36
N CYS A 110 -7.74 -6.35 -0.38
CA CYS A 110 -7.72 -7.62 0.33
C CYS A 110 -8.99 -7.79 1.17
N ILE A 111 -9.66 -8.94 1.03
CA ILE A 111 -10.87 -9.29 1.78
C ILE A 111 -10.60 -10.25 2.95
N GLY A 112 -9.33 -10.57 3.22
CA GLY A 112 -8.95 -11.47 4.31
C GLY A 112 -9.43 -12.91 4.14
N CYS A 113 -9.59 -13.40 2.92
CA CYS A 113 -10.18 -14.74 2.65
C CYS A 113 -9.26 -15.92 2.99
N LYS A 114 -8.00 -15.69 3.34
CA LYS A 114 -6.99 -16.69 3.73
C LYS A 114 -6.67 -17.75 2.68
N LYS A 115 -7.08 -17.61 1.44
CA LYS A 115 -6.76 -18.57 0.38
C LYS A 115 -5.25 -18.64 0.11
N CYS A 116 -4.60 -17.48 0.03
CA CYS A 116 -3.15 -17.37 -0.15
C CYS A 116 -2.36 -18.02 0.99
N GLU A 117 -2.80 -17.85 2.24
CA GLU A 117 -2.18 -18.45 3.43
C GLU A 117 -2.24 -19.98 3.38
N LYS A 118 -3.41 -20.55 3.00
CA LYS A 118 -3.60 -22.00 2.89
C LYS A 118 -2.83 -22.62 1.73
N THR A 119 -2.61 -21.87 0.66
CA THR A 119 -1.95 -22.38 -0.56
C THR A 119 -0.44 -22.27 -0.50
N CYS A 120 0.11 -21.41 0.36
CA CYS A 120 1.56 -21.21 0.43
C CYS A 120 2.27 -22.44 1.00
N PRO A 121 3.16 -23.11 0.21
CA PRO A 121 3.83 -24.34 0.65
C PRO A 121 4.85 -24.08 1.76
N ASN A 122 5.39 -22.86 1.85
CA ASN A 122 6.43 -22.48 2.81
C ASN A 122 5.88 -21.76 4.04
N GLY A 123 4.56 -21.55 4.14
CA GLY A 123 3.95 -20.75 5.20
C GLY A 123 4.49 -19.31 5.26
N ALA A 124 4.91 -18.77 4.11
CA ALA A 124 5.51 -17.44 4.02
C ALA A 124 4.47 -16.32 3.98
N ILE A 125 3.20 -16.62 3.79
CA ILE A 125 2.12 -15.63 3.76
C ILE A 125 1.12 -15.91 4.88
N THR A 126 0.80 -14.89 5.64
CA THR A 126 -0.18 -14.90 6.73
C THR A 126 -1.24 -13.85 6.51
N VAL A 127 -2.42 -14.05 7.06
CA VAL A 127 -3.52 -13.09 7.01
C VAL A 127 -3.87 -12.65 8.42
N ASP A 128 -3.38 -11.48 8.79
CA ASP A 128 -3.65 -10.83 10.07
C ASP A 128 -4.51 -9.58 9.88
N ASN A 129 -5.40 -9.31 10.81
CA ASN A 129 -6.29 -8.14 10.77
C ASN A 129 -6.90 -7.89 9.39
N PHE A 130 -7.39 -8.96 8.74
CA PHE A 130 -8.02 -8.96 7.41
C PHE A 130 -7.10 -8.59 6.24
N CYS A 131 -5.80 -8.47 6.45
CA CYS A 131 -4.81 -8.18 5.40
C CYS A 131 -3.78 -9.30 5.28
N ALA A 132 -3.44 -9.67 4.05
CA ALA A 132 -2.37 -10.61 3.77
C ALA A 132 -1.01 -9.91 3.90
N HIS A 133 -0.05 -10.60 4.50
CA HIS A 133 1.34 -10.14 4.63
C HIS A 133 2.30 -11.27 4.27
N ILE A 134 3.38 -10.96 3.58
CA ILE A 134 4.41 -11.93 3.17
C ILE A 134 5.64 -11.78 4.06
N ASP A 135 6.08 -12.89 4.65
CA ASP A 135 7.39 -13.01 5.29
C ASP A 135 8.44 -13.30 4.20
N TYR A 136 9.17 -12.28 3.82
CA TYR A 136 10.17 -12.38 2.74
C TYR A 136 11.34 -13.30 3.09
N SER A 137 11.56 -13.62 4.36
CA SER A 137 12.60 -14.59 4.77
C SER A 137 12.25 -16.04 4.42
N LYS A 138 10.96 -16.34 4.25
CA LYS A 138 10.43 -17.68 3.94
C LYS A 138 9.90 -17.78 2.51
N CYS A 139 9.67 -16.65 1.85
CA CYS A 139 9.10 -16.61 0.51
C CYS A 139 10.10 -17.08 -0.54
N THR A 140 9.71 -18.04 -1.37
CA THR A 140 10.54 -18.58 -2.47
C THR A 140 10.14 -18.03 -3.84
N ASN A 141 9.27 -17.01 -3.90
CA ASN A 141 8.76 -16.42 -5.14
C ASN A 141 8.04 -17.41 -6.07
N CYS A 142 7.44 -18.48 -5.54
CA CYS A 142 6.78 -19.52 -6.35
C CYS A 142 5.49 -19.05 -7.04
N GLY A 143 4.91 -17.92 -6.62
CA GLY A 143 3.70 -17.34 -7.23
C GLY A 143 2.37 -18.03 -6.91
N ALA A 144 2.35 -19.12 -6.16
CA ALA A 144 1.11 -19.87 -5.86
C ALA A 144 0.02 -19.02 -5.18
N CYS A 145 0.42 -18.09 -4.30
CA CYS A 145 -0.50 -17.17 -3.64
C CYS A 145 -1.12 -16.15 -4.60
N LYS A 146 -0.40 -15.76 -5.65
CA LYS A 146 -0.88 -14.85 -6.70
C LYS A 146 -2.02 -15.48 -7.50
N GLU A 147 -1.87 -16.74 -7.90
CA GLU A 147 -2.86 -17.46 -8.72
C GLU A 147 -4.20 -17.68 -8.00
N VAL A 148 -4.15 -17.91 -6.68
CA VAL A 148 -5.37 -18.19 -5.90
C VAL A 148 -6.05 -16.94 -5.35
N CYS A 149 -5.46 -15.77 -5.53
CA CYS A 149 -6.01 -14.52 -5.00
C CYS A 149 -7.21 -14.05 -5.84
N PRO A 150 -8.45 -14.06 -5.31
CA PRO A 150 -9.65 -13.68 -6.08
C PRO A 150 -9.71 -12.17 -6.37
N ARG A 151 -8.86 -11.38 -5.70
CA ARG A 151 -8.81 -9.92 -5.86
C ARG A 151 -7.58 -9.44 -6.61
N HIS A 152 -6.69 -10.37 -7.01
CA HIS A 152 -5.45 -10.08 -7.76
C HIS A 152 -4.56 -9.01 -7.13
N ILE A 153 -4.53 -8.94 -5.80
CA ILE A 153 -3.71 -7.97 -5.04
C ILE A 153 -2.26 -8.44 -4.80
N ILE A 154 -1.96 -9.67 -5.15
CA ILE A 154 -0.61 -10.23 -5.05
C ILE A 154 -0.02 -10.23 -6.46
N GLN A 155 1.11 -9.60 -6.62
CA GLN A 155 1.83 -9.49 -7.90
C GLN A 155 3.24 -10.04 -7.76
#